data_51a732245da8150ca1a541bbd840ea6f
#
_entry.id   51a732245da8150ca1a541bbd840ea6f
#
_cell.length_a   1.000
_cell.length_b   1.000
_cell.length_c   1.000
_cell.angle_alpha   90.00
_cell.angle_beta   90.00
_cell.angle_gamma   90.00
#
_symmetry.space_group_name_H-M   'P 1'
#
loop_
_entity.id
_entity.type
_entity.pdbx_description
1 polymer ?
#
loop_
_entity_poly.entity_id
_entity_poly.type
_entity_poly.pdbx_seq_one_letter_code
_entity_poly.pdbx_strand_id
1 'polypeptide(L)'
;MYLLLKRYLTSALLLGSVFWLHAAHAAPPQDLKGTNVVLVHGAFADGSSWDRVIPLLEARGLHVVSVQNPLSSLADDTAATRRAIEQQTGPVVLVGHSWGGFVITQAGDDDKVKALVYVAALVPDSGASVNDMMKNQPTPAWAGELRKDSANFLTLSTNAVINDFAQDLPTAQARILARTQGPWFAGCLDDRVSIAAWHTKPSWFVVANQDRMIDPRAEEAMAREIGATTIHVDSSHVAMLSHPKAVADAIIAAASKVVVTK
;
A
#
# COMPACT_ATOMS: atom_id res chain seq x y z
N MET A 1 -15.07 81.50 48.99
CA MET A 1 -15.13 81.41 47.62
C MET A 1 -13.85 80.78 47.06
N TYR A 2 -13.63 79.50 47.36
CA TYR A 2 -12.46 78.75 46.94
C TYR A 2 -12.89 77.38 46.50
N LEU A 3 -12.73 77.05 45.21
CA LEU A 3 -12.96 75.75 44.65
C LEU A 3 -11.74 74.86 44.88
N LEU A 4 -11.94 73.74 45.55
CA LEU A 4 -10.95 72.66 45.67
C LEU A 4 -11.18 71.58 44.61
N LEU A 5 -10.22 71.49 43.68
CA LEU A 5 -10.17 70.44 42.66
C LEU A 5 -9.53 69.20 43.29
N LYS A 6 -10.29 68.09 43.42
CA LYS A 6 -9.73 66.79 43.77
C LYS A 6 -9.31 66.06 42.47
N ARG A 7 -8.02 65.82 42.35
CA ARG A 7 -7.46 64.91 41.28
C ARG A 7 -7.57 63.47 41.75
N TYR A 8 -8.28 62.66 40.99
CA TYR A 8 -8.23 61.18 41.11
C TYR A 8 -7.16 60.64 40.18
N LEU A 9 -6.10 60.04 40.78
CA LEU A 9 -5.14 59.18 40.07
C LEU A 9 -5.78 57.79 39.95
N THR A 10 -6.13 57.36 38.73
CA THR A 10 -6.49 56.00 38.43
C THR A 10 -5.22 55.26 37.95
N SER A 11 -4.68 54.39 38.81
CA SER A 11 -3.61 53.46 38.47
C SER A 11 -4.19 52.30 37.64
N ALA A 12 -3.88 52.24 36.36
CA ALA A 12 -4.21 51.09 35.51
C ALA A 12 -3.11 50.02 35.70
N LEU A 13 -3.46 48.91 36.34
CA LEU A 13 -2.63 47.71 36.38
C LEU A 13 -2.78 47.00 35.01
N LEU A 14 -1.74 47.04 34.19
CA LEU A 14 -1.59 46.18 32.99
C LEU A 14 -1.16 44.80 33.47
N LEU A 15 -2.12 43.84 33.51
CA LEU A 15 -1.84 42.42 33.63
C LEU A 15 -1.36 41.90 32.26
N GLY A 16 -0.03 41.82 32.13
CA GLY A 16 0.59 41.18 30.96
C GLY A 16 0.40 39.66 31.02
N SER A 17 -0.55 39.13 30.22
CA SER A 17 -0.72 37.70 30.02
C SER A 17 0.43 37.18 29.18
N VAL A 18 1.42 36.54 29.78
CA VAL A 18 2.47 35.81 29.05
C VAL A 18 1.89 34.53 28.52
N PHE A 19 1.51 34.53 27.24
CA PHE A 19 1.17 33.30 26.53
C PHE A 19 2.45 32.50 26.30
N TRP A 20 2.67 31.44 27.06
CA TRP A 20 3.66 30.42 26.77
C TRP A 20 3.16 29.62 25.56
N LEU A 21 3.69 29.92 24.37
CA LEU A 21 3.58 29.02 23.22
C LEU A 21 4.36 27.74 23.57
N HIS A 22 3.64 26.72 23.99
CA HIS A 22 4.18 25.38 24.03
C HIS A 22 4.41 24.96 22.60
N ALA A 23 5.64 25.06 22.11
CA ALA A 23 6.04 24.37 20.89
C ALA A 23 5.83 22.87 21.16
N ALA A 24 4.82 22.29 20.54
CA ALA A 24 4.64 20.85 20.55
C ALA A 24 5.89 20.23 19.89
N HIS A 25 6.82 19.77 20.71
CA HIS A 25 7.92 18.96 20.22
C HIS A 25 7.31 17.70 19.65
N ALA A 26 7.36 17.54 18.34
CA ALA A 26 7.04 16.26 17.71
C ALA A 26 7.92 15.20 18.39
N ALA A 27 7.30 14.14 18.90
CA ALA A 27 8.04 13.03 19.49
C ALA A 27 9.08 12.54 18.46
N PRO A 28 10.29 12.18 18.90
CA PRO A 28 11.29 11.67 18.00
C PRO A 28 10.71 10.48 17.22
N PRO A 29 11.06 10.32 15.93
CA PRO A 29 10.53 9.22 15.12
C PRO A 29 10.84 7.89 15.83
N GLN A 30 9.82 7.04 15.94
CA GLN A 30 9.94 5.72 16.56
C GLN A 30 11.01 4.91 15.82
N ASP A 31 11.91 4.26 16.55
CA ASP A 31 12.89 3.32 15.99
C ASP A 31 12.16 2.03 15.61
N LEU A 32 12.18 1.68 14.33
CA LEU A 32 11.52 0.51 13.76
C LEU A 32 12.49 -0.66 13.53
N LYS A 33 13.71 -0.58 14.07
CA LYS A 33 14.70 -1.65 13.98
C LYS A 33 14.14 -2.98 14.52
N GLY A 34 14.44 -4.05 13.78
CA GLY A 34 13.97 -5.39 14.09
C GLY A 34 12.54 -5.67 13.60
N THR A 35 11.91 -4.74 12.87
CA THR A 35 10.70 -5.01 12.08
C THR A 35 11.06 -5.19 10.63
N ASN A 36 10.50 -6.21 10.00
CA ASN A 36 10.76 -6.57 8.62
C ASN A 36 9.56 -6.18 7.75
N VAL A 37 9.83 -5.83 6.50
CA VAL A 37 8.82 -5.57 5.46
C VAL A 37 9.07 -6.51 4.30
N VAL A 38 8.07 -7.29 3.93
CA VAL A 38 8.09 -8.14 2.75
C VAL A 38 7.13 -7.55 1.73
N LEU A 39 7.69 -7.14 0.58
CA LEU A 39 6.99 -6.45 -0.51
C LEU A 39 6.67 -7.44 -1.63
N VAL A 40 5.41 -7.51 -2.04
CA VAL A 40 4.89 -8.46 -3.03
C VAL A 40 4.28 -7.67 -4.19
N HIS A 41 4.89 -7.78 -5.38
CA HIS A 41 4.40 -7.09 -6.58
C HIS A 41 3.17 -7.78 -7.19
N GLY A 42 2.45 -7.07 -8.04
CA GLY A 42 1.28 -7.55 -8.77
C GLY A 42 1.61 -8.23 -10.10
N ALA A 43 0.57 -8.58 -10.84
CA ALA A 43 0.66 -9.00 -12.24
C ALA A 43 1.28 -7.89 -13.10
N PHE A 44 1.91 -8.26 -14.22
CA PHE A 44 2.52 -7.33 -15.17
C PHE A 44 3.63 -6.46 -14.58
N ALA A 45 4.19 -6.87 -13.44
CA ALA A 45 5.21 -6.16 -12.68
C ALA A 45 6.30 -7.14 -12.21
N ASP A 46 7.29 -6.63 -11.52
CA ASP A 46 8.34 -7.38 -10.86
C ASP A 46 8.76 -6.68 -9.55
N GLY A 47 9.70 -7.28 -8.83
CA GLY A 47 10.16 -6.75 -7.54
C GLY A 47 10.78 -5.35 -7.61
N SER A 48 11.25 -4.90 -8.79
CA SER A 48 11.78 -3.54 -8.96
C SER A 48 10.70 -2.45 -8.91
N SER A 49 9.42 -2.83 -8.96
CA SER A 49 8.31 -1.90 -8.74
C SER A 49 8.38 -1.16 -7.40
N TRP A 50 9.15 -1.68 -6.46
CA TRP A 50 9.34 -1.12 -5.13
C TRP A 50 10.62 -0.30 -4.96
N ASP A 51 11.39 -0.08 -6.03
CA ASP A 51 12.71 0.57 -6.01
C ASP A 51 12.73 1.93 -5.31
N ARG A 52 11.64 2.70 -5.44
CA ARG A 52 11.48 4.02 -4.82
C ARG A 52 10.99 3.98 -3.37
N VAL A 53 10.35 2.89 -2.97
CA VAL A 53 9.81 2.71 -1.61
C VAL A 53 10.87 2.14 -0.68
N ILE A 54 11.66 1.17 -1.15
CA ILE A 54 12.70 0.46 -0.37
C ILE A 54 13.60 1.44 0.40
N PRO A 55 14.27 2.44 -0.24
CA PRO A 55 15.17 3.32 0.49
C PRO A 55 14.47 4.18 1.54
N LEU A 56 13.18 4.50 1.36
CA LEU A 56 12.39 5.26 2.33
C LEU A 56 12.10 4.44 3.59
N LEU A 57 11.89 3.14 3.45
CA LEU A 57 11.66 2.21 4.55
C LEU A 57 12.97 1.91 5.30
N GLU A 58 14.07 1.66 4.57
CA GLU A 58 15.38 1.41 5.14
C GLU A 58 15.90 2.62 5.94
N ALA A 59 15.63 3.85 5.47
CA ALA A 59 15.94 5.08 6.20
C ALA A 59 15.23 5.19 7.56
N ARG A 60 14.19 4.37 7.80
CA ARG A 60 13.47 4.25 9.08
C ARG A 60 13.91 3.04 9.91
N GLY A 61 14.98 2.36 9.49
CA GLY A 61 15.54 1.20 10.18
C GLY A 61 14.80 -0.12 9.92
N LEU A 62 13.86 -0.15 8.97
CA LEU A 62 13.17 -1.38 8.57
C LEU A 62 14.11 -2.26 7.71
N HIS A 63 14.04 -3.56 7.92
CA HIS A 63 14.65 -4.52 7.01
C HIS A 63 13.66 -4.88 5.91
N VAL A 64 14.03 -4.70 4.65
CA VAL A 64 13.10 -4.80 3.51
C VAL A 64 13.54 -5.90 2.55
N VAL A 65 12.60 -6.73 2.14
CA VAL A 65 12.78 -7.74 1.08
C VAL A 65 11.66 -7.58 0.06
N SER A 66 12.02 -7.51 -1.22
CA SER A 66 11.08 -7.55 -2.34
C SER A 66 11.07 -8.96 -2.95
N VAL A 67 9.91 -9.59 -2.96
CA VAL A 67 9.69 -10.92 -3.52
C VAL A 67 9.65 -10.82 -5.05
N GLN A 68 10.22 -11.83 -5.73
CA GLN A 68 10.02 -12.06 -7.15
C GLN A 68 8.96 -13.16 -7.31
N ASN A 69 7.72 -12.77 -7.61
CA ASN A 69 6.64 -13.69 -7.85
C ASN A 69 6.83 -14.41 -9.19
N PRO A 70 6.71 -15.75 -9.23
CA PRO A 70 6.71 -16.50 -10.50
C PRO A 70 5.58 -16.12 -11.46
N LEU A 71 4.46 -15.63 -10.93
CA LEU A 71 3.24 -15.29 -11.68
C LEU A 71 2.64 -16.48 -12.44
N SER A 72 2.91 -17.71 -11.97
CA SER A 72 2.47 -18.98 -12.57
C SER A 72 1.25 -19.58 -11.88
N SER A 73 1.03 -19.29 -10.60
CA SER A 73 -0.16 -19.63 -9.82
C SER A 73 -0.17 -18.86 -8.49
N LEU A 74 -1.34 -18.75 -7.84
CA LEU A 74 -1.43 -18.24 -6.48
C LEU A 74 -0.57 -19.08 -5.51
N ALA A 75 -0.53 -20.38 -5.71
CA ALA A 75 0.26 -21.29 -4.88
C ALA A 75 1.77 -21.02 -4.99
N ASP A 76 2.29 -20.82 -6.19
CA ASP A 76 3.72 -20.55 -6.43
C ASP A 76 4.13 -19.18 -5.88
N ASP A 77 3.31 -18.15 -6.10
CA ASP A 77 3.55 -16.80 -5.61
C ASP A 77 3.47 -16.75 -4.07
N THR A 78 2.49 -17.46 -3.49
CA THR A 78 2.39 -17.64 -2.03
C THR A 78 3.61 -18.38 -1.47
N ALA A 79 4.08 -19.44 -2.14
CA ALA A 79 5.26 -20.18 -1.71
C ALA A 79 6.53 -19.31 -1.77
N ALA A 80 6.68 -18.47 -2.81
CA ALA A 80 7.79 -17.51 -2.89
C ALA A 80 7.73 -16.50 -1.73
N THR A 81 6.55 -15.97 -1.44
CA THR A 81 6.32 -15.03 -0.33
C THR A 81 6.59 -15.67 1.03
N ARG A 82 6.12 -16.89 1.28
CA ARG A 82 6.38 -17.62 2.53
C ARG A 82 7.86 -17.90 2.76
N ARG A 83 8.64 -18.24 1.71
CA ARG A 83 10.10 -18.36 1.82
C ARG A 83 10.75 -17.04 2.24
N ALA A 84 10.28 -15.90 1.72
CA ALA A 84 10.79 -14.60 2.13
C ALA A 84 10.43 -14.28 3.59
N ILE A 85 9.22 -14.62 4.06
CA ILE A 85 8.80 -14.47 5.47
C ILE A 85 9.63 -15.36 6.38
N GLU A 86 9.86 -16.63 6.00
CA GLU A 86 10.62 -17.61 6.79
C GLU A 86 12.04 -17.12 7.11
N GLN A 87 12.68 -16.46 6.14
CA GLN A 87 14.04 -15.91 6.29
C GLN A 87 14.11 -14.70 7.24
N GLN A 88 12.98 -14.11 7.64
CA GLN A 88 12.99 -12.96 8.54
C GLN A 88 13.16 -13.37 10.00
N THR A 89 13.96 -12.60 10.73
CA THR A 89 14.11 -12.73 12.18
C THR A 89 13.24 -11.67 12.86
N GLY A 90 12.03 -12.03 13.30
CA GLY A 90 11.12 -11.11 13.99
C GLY A 90 9.84 -10.80 13.21
N PRO A 91 9.07 -9.79 13.65
CA PRO A 91 7.78 -9.49 13.07
C PRO A 91 7.88 -8.95 11.64
N VAL A 92 6.87 -9.27 10.83
CA VAL A 92 6.78 -8.90 9.43
C VAL A 92 5.53 -8.05 9.20
N VAL A 93 5.70 -6.95 8.48
CA VAL A 93 4.63 -6.25 7.76
C VAL A 93 4.64 -6.76 6.32
N LEU A 94 3.54 -7.38 5.90
CA LEU A 94 3.42 -7.96 4.57
C LEU A 94 2.65 -6.99 3.67
N VAL A 95 3.23 -6.60 2.54
CA VAL A 95 2.72 -5.56 1.64
C VAL A 95 2.43 -6.15 0.27
N GLY A 96 1.24 -5.95 -0.26
CA GLY A 96 0.84 -6.46 -1.58
C GLY A 96 0.30 -5.37 -2.49
N HIS A 97 0.78 -5.33 -3.72
CA HIS A 97 0.26 -4.48 -4.78
C HIS A 97 -0.61 -5.30 -5.74
N SER A 98 -1.78 -4.80 -6.12
CA SER A 98 -2.61 -5.40 -7.16
C SER A 98 -2.90 -6.91 -6.90
N TRP A 99 -2.53 -7.82 -7.81
CA TRP A 99 -2.55 -9.29 -7.61
C TRP A 99 -1.78 -9.72 -6.35
N GLY A 100 -0.72 -9.00 -5.98
CA GLY A 100 -0.01 -9.24 -4.73
C GLY A 100 -0.92 -9.18 -3.49
N GLY A 101 -2.08 -8.53 -3.58
CA GLY A 101 -3.12 -8.57 -2.55
C GLY A 101 -3.69 -9.97 -2.32
N PHE A 102 -3.94 -10.76 -3.37
CA PHE A 102 -4.28 -12.19 -3.25
C PHE A 102 -3.19 -12.96 -2.52
N VAL A 103 -1.94 -12.73 -2.93
CA VAL A 103 -0.78 -13.43 -2.37
C VAL A 103 -0.61 -13.14 -0.88
N ILE A 104 -0.68 -11.86 -0.47
CA ILE A 104 -0.54 -11.51 0.95
C ILE A 104 -1.74 -11.94 1.79
N THR A 105 -2.92 -11.96 1.20
CA THR A 105 -4.12 -12.48 1.87
C THR A 105 -3.95 -13.97 2.18
N GLN A 106 -3.40 -14.75 1.25
CA GLN A 106 -3.14 -16.18 1.41
C GLN A 106 -1.92 -16.47 2.31
N ALA A 107 -0.84 -15.68 2.20
CA ALA A 107 0.41 -15.92 2.94
C ALA A 107 0.40 -15.30 4.35
N GLY A 108 -0.52 -14.39 4.62
CA GLY A 108 -0.53 -13.57 5.82
C GLY A 108 -0.99 -14.30 7.10
N ASP A 109 -1.39 -15.57 7.00
CA ASP A 109 -1.73 -16.44 8.14
C ASP A 109 -0.49 -16.84 8.99
N ASP A 110 0.72 -16.62 8.47
CA ASP A 110 1.97 -16.87 9.18
C ASP A 110 2.06 -16.06 10.49
N ASP A 111 2.56 -16.70 11.55
CA ASP A 111 2.68 -16.11 12.88
C ASP A 111 3.65 -14.91 12.93
N LYS A 112 4.64 -14.84 12.07
CA LYS A 112 5.54 -13.69 11.95
C LYS A 112 4.83 -12.47 11.36
N VAL A 113 3.79 -12.67 10.53
CA VAL A 113 3.03 -11.55 9.93
C VAL A 113 2.17 -10.90 10.99
N LYS A 114 2.39 -9.62 11.22
CA LYS A 114 1.68 -8.83 12.24
C LYS A 114 0.77 -7.74 11.66
N ALA A 115 0.94 -7.41 10.39
CA ALA A 115 0.12 -6.44 9.69
C ALA A 115 0.13 -6.70 8.18
N LEU A 116 -0.95 -6.31 7.51
CA LEU A 116 -1.11 -6.35 6.06
C LEU A 116 -1.25 -4.93 5.51
N VAL A 117 -0.59 -4.66 4.39
CA VAL A 117 -0.73 -3.39 3.67
C VAL A 117 -1.07 -3.67 2.22
N TYR A 118 -2.23 -3.25 1.79
CA TYR A 118 -2.72 -3.37 0.42
C TYR A 118 -2.47 -2.05 -0.32
N VAL A 119 -1.89 -2.10 -1.51
CA VAL A 119 -1.59 -0.92 -2.33
C VAL A 119 -2.24 -1.10 -3.69
N ALA A 120 -3.28 -0.33 -4.01
CA ALA A 120 -4.04 -0.48 -5.25
C ALA A 120 -4.33 -1.96 -5.55
N ALA A 121 -4.88 -2.69 -4.58
CA ALA A 121 -4.84 -4.14 -4.56
C ALA A 121 -6.23 -4.80 -4.51
N LEU A 122 -6.29 -6.04 -4.98
CA LEU A 122 -7.44 -6.91 -4.78
C LEU A 122 -7.36 -7.56 -3.39
N VAL A 123 -8.50 -7.62 -2.69
CA VAL A 123 -8.60 -8.21 -1.35
C VAL A 123 -9.69 -9.29 -1.35
N PRO A 124 -9.33 -10.53 -1.61
CA PRO A 124 -10.28 -11.64 -1.62
C PRO A 124 -10.67 -12.08 -0.21
N ASP A 125 -11.90 -12.58 -0.06
CA ASP A 125 -12.26 -13.44 1.06
C ASP A 125 -11.91 -14.92 0.77
N SER A 126 -11.99 -15.76 1.80
CA SER A 126 -11.76 -17.20 1.67
C SER A 126 -12.73 -17.81 0.64
N GLY A 127 -12.17 -18.60 -0.27
CA GLY A 127 -12.90 -19.21 -1.37
C GLY A 127 -13.09 -18.33 -2.60
N ALA A 128 -12.73 -17.06 -2.57
CA ALA A 128 -12.87 -16.14 -3.70
C ALA A 128 -11.71 -16.24 -4.68
N SER A 129 -12.01 -16.07 -5.97
CA SER A 129 -11.06 -15.89 -7.07
C SER A 129 -11.17 -14.49 -7.69
N VAL A 130 -10.22 -14.10 -8.54
CA VAL A 130 -10.32 -12.85 -9.30
C VAL A 130 -11.59 -12.82 -10.14
N ASN A 131 -11.89 -13.92 -10.83
CA ASN A 131 -13.10 -14.04 -11.66
C ASN A 131 -14.39 -13.89 -10.83
N ASP A 132 -14.44 -14.39 -9.60
CA ASP A 132 -15.59 -14.17 -8.71
C ASP A 132 -15.75 -12.70 -8.34
N MET A 133 -14.66 -12.01 -8.00
CA MET A 133 -14.68 -10.60 -7.63
C MET A 133 -15.09 -9.69 -8.81
N MET A 134 -14.69 -10.06 -10.03
CA MET A 134 -14.97 -9.28 -11.24
C MET A 134 -16.32 -9.60 -11.88
N LYS A 135 -17.00 -10.66 -11.47
CA LYS A 135 -18.21 -11.22 -12.14
C LYS A 135 -19.32 -10.19 -12.42
N ASN A 136 -19.49 -9.21 -11.53
CA ASN A 136 -20.55 -8.21 -11.64
C ASN A 136 -19.99 -6.80 -11.89
N GLN A 137 -18.71 -6.69 -12.21
CA GLN A 137 -18.07 -5.41 -12.51
C GLN A 137 -18.09 -5.13 -14.01
N PRO A 138 -18.16 -3.87 -14.43
CA PRO A 138 -17.97 -3.49 -15.81
C PRO A 138 -16.60 -3.97 -16.33
N THR A 139 -16.56 -4.49 -17.55
CA THR A 139 -15.27 -4.86 -18.18
C THR A 139 -14.41 -3.61 -18.31
N PRO A 140 -13.22 -3.57 -17.71
CA PRO A 140 -12.34 -2.42 -17.79
C PRO A 140 -11.78 -2.24 -19.21
N ALA A 141 -11.49 -1.01 -19.62
CA ALA A 141 -11.05 -0.69 -20.97
C ALA A 141 -9.76 -1.43 -21.38
N TRP A 142 -8.82 -1.60 -20.43
CA TRP A 142 -7.56 -2.31 -20.65
C TRP A 142 -7.72 -3.80 -20.94
N ALA A 143 -8.87 -4.42 -20.61
CA ALA A 143 -9.07 -5.87 -20.83
C ALA A 143 -8.96 -6.26 -22.31
N GLY A 144 -9.36 -5.36 -23.22
CA GLY A 144 -9.21 -5.55 -24.67
C GLY A 144 -7.74 -5.43 -25.16
N GLU A 145 -6.86 -4.94 -24.33
CA GLU A 145 -5.42 -4.74 -24.61
C GLU A 145 -4.54 -5.87 -24.03
N LEU A 146 -5.16 -6.87 -23.39
CA LEU A 146 -4.45 -8.08 -22.95
C LEU A 146 -3.98 -8.88 -24.15
N ARG A 147 -2.76 -9.37 -24.07
CA ARG A 147 -2.15 -10.27 -25.03
C ARG A 147 -1.88 -11.60 -24.35
N LYS A 148 -2.36 -12.68 -24.95
CA LYS A 148 -2.17 -14.04 -24.44
C LYS A 148 -1.26 -14.82 -25.38
N ASP A 149 -0.23 -15.44 -24.84
CA ASP A 149 0.65 -16.32 -25.60
C ASP A 149 0.11 -17.77 -25.71
N SER A 150 0.85 -18.64 -26.39
CA SER A 150 0.46 -20.04 -26.59
C SER A 150 0.49 -20.89 -25.31
N ALA A 151 1.17 -20.43 -24.27
CA ALA A 151 1.24 -21.07 -22.95
C ALA A 151 0.23 -20.49 -21.97
N ASN A 152 -0.69 -19.62 -22.43
CA ASN A 152 -1.70 -18.93 -21.65
C ASN A 152 -1.14 -17.88 -20.66
N PHE A 153 0.02 -17.33 -20.89
CA PHE A 153 0.49 -16.18 -20.13
C PHE A 153 -0.03 -14.87 -20.74
N LEU A 154 -0.40 -13.95 -19.87
CA LEU A 154 -0.98 -12.67 -20.21
C LEU A 154 0.07 -11.55 -20.04
N THR A 155 0.07 -10.62 -20.97
CA THR A 155 0.80 -9.35 -20.87
C THR A 155 -0.11 -8.20 -21.28
N LEU A 156 0.18 -7.00 -20.81
CA LEU A 156 -0.45 -5.77 -21.26
C LEU A 156 0.23 -5.26 -22.54
N SER A 157 -0.54 -4.69 -23.45
CA SER A 157 0.04 -3.92 -24.56
C SER A 157 0.80 -2.70 -24.01
N THR A 158 1.77 -2.20 -24.78
CA THR A 158 2.47 -0.95 -24.42
C THR A 158 1.48 0.23 -24.25
N ASN A 159 0.40 0.21 -25.02
CA ASN A 159 -0.65 1.23 -24.96
C ASN A 159 -1.40 1.18 -23.60
N ALA A 160 -1.82 -0.02 -23.17
CA ALA A 160 -2.48 -0.20 -21.88
C ALA A 160 -1.56 0.18 -20.70
N VAL A 161 -0.26 -0.14 -20.79
CA VAL A 161 0.68 0.27 -19.73
C VAL A 161 0.79 1.79 -19.64
N ILE A 162 0.85 2.50 -20.77
CA ILE A 162 0.98 3.96 -20.80
C ILE A 162 -0.32 4.65 -20.35
N ASN A 163 -1.48 4.13 -20.75
CA ASN A 163 -2.74 4.86 -20.61
C ASN A 163 -3.58 4.40 -19.41
N ASP A 164 -3.36 3.17 -18.90
CA ASP A 164 -4.22 2.58 -17.87
C ASP A 164 -3.45 2.09 -16.64
N PHE A 165 -2.25 1.50 -16.82
CA PHE A 165 -1.46 0.95 -15.72
C PHE A 165 -0.61 2.01 -15.02
N ALA A 166 0.02 2.92 -15.78
CA ALA A 166 1.01 3.87 -15.28
C ALA A 166 0.87 5.26 -15.94
N GLN A 167 -0.37 5.73 -16.12
CA GLN A 167 -0.68 6.96 -16.87
C GLN A 167 -0.19 8.25 -16.20
N ASP A 168 0.15 8.21 -14.93
CA ASP A 168 0.72 9.34 -14.17
C ASP A 168 2.26 9.37 -14.15
N LEU A 169 2.90 8.35 -14.75
CA LEU A 169 4.35 8.33 -14.90
C LEU A 169 4.78 8.98 -16.25
N PRO A 170 6.03 9.48 -16.34
CA PRO A 170 6.59 9.87 -17.61
C PRO A 170 6.49 8.73 -18.64
N THR A 171 6.04 9.01 -19.86
CA THR A 171 5.84 8.00 -20.91
C THR A 171 7.08 7.12 -21.15
N ALA A 172 8.29 7.69 -21.04
CA ALA A 172 9.53 6.91 -21.17
C ALA A 172 9.64 5.83 -20.10
N GLN A 173 9.26 6.13 -18.86
CA GLN A 173 9.24 5.16 -17.75
C GLN A 173 8.14 4.11 -17.95
N ALA A 174 6.93 4.53 -18.31
CA ALA A 174 5.83 3.60 -18.61
C ALA A 174 6.20 2.62 -19.75
N ARG A 175 6.97 3.10 -20.77
CA ARG A 175 7.49 2.21 -21.82
C ARG A 175 8.49 1.18 -21.30
N ILE A 176 9.31 1.51 -20.31
CA ILE A 176 10.23 0.56 -19.67
C ILE A 176 9.39 -0.51 -18.95
N LEU A 177 8.42 -0.12 -18.14
CA LEU A 177 7.52 -1.06 -17.46
C LEU A 177 6.85 -2.02 -18.46
N ALA A 178 6.39 -1.52 -19.62
CA ALA A 178 5.82 -2.37 -20.66
C ALA A 178 6.81 -3.39 -21.26
N ARG A 179 8.11 -3.18 -21.11
CA ARG A 179 9.16 -4.11 -21.62
C ARG A 179 9.68 -5.06 -20.56
N THR A 180 9.57 -4.69 -19.29
CA THR A 180 10.05 -5.48 -18.14
C THR A 180 8.95 -6.22 -17.41
N GLN A 181 7.69 -6.03 -17.79
CA GLN A 181 6.56 -6.69 -17.16
C GLN A 181 6.70 -8.20 -17.11
N GLY A 182 6.42 -8.81 -15.94
CA GLY A 182 6.32 -10.25 -15.79
C GLY A 182 5.04 -10.79 -16.44
N PRO A 183 5.11 -11.77 -17.35
CA PRO A 183 3.91 -12.42 -17.87
C PRO A 183 3.14 -13.13 -16.76
N TRP A 184 1.83 -12.98 -16.71
CA TRP A 184 0.95 -13.52 -15.68
C TRP A 184 0.13 -14.68 -16.24
N PHE A 185 0.18 -15.85 -15.63
CA PHE A 185 -0.57 -17.02 -16.08
C PHE A 185 -2.08 -16.79 -15.92
N ALA A 186 -2.83 -17.01 -17.00
CA ALA A 186 -4.28 -16.75 -17.00
C ALA A 186 -5.06 -17.64 -16.00
N GLY A 187 -4.53 -18.80 -15.62
CA GLY A 187 -5.12 -19.66 -14.60
C GLY A 187 -5.19 -19.02 -13.21
N CYS A 188 -4.31 -18.04 -12.91
CA CYS A 188 -4.39 -17.28 -11.67
C CYS A 188 -5.73 -16.56 -11.46
N LEU A 189 -6.46 -16.26 -12.53
CA LEU A 189 -7.79 -15.66 -12.46
C LEU A 189 -8.83 -16.53 -11.75
N ASP A 190 -8.64 -17.86 -11.80
CA ASP A 190 -9.53 -18.86 -11.19
C ASP A 190 -8.99 -19.41 -9.88
N ASP A 191 -7.73 -19.13 -9.53
CA ASP A 191 -7.12 -19.54 -8.26
C ASP A 191 -7.87 -18.91 -7.08
N ARG A 192 -8.12 -19.73 -6.05
CA ARG A 192 -8.93 -19.34 -4.88
C ARG A 192 -8.07 -19.22 -3.63
N VAL A 193 -8.27 -18.14 -2.90
CA VAL A 193 -7.70 -18.00 -1.56
C VAL A 193 -8.36 -19.00 -0.61
N SER A 194 -7.57 -19.76 0.12
CA SER A 194 -8.09 -20.71 1.12
C SER A 194 -8.25 -20.08 2.52
N ILE A 195 -7.41 -19.10 2.84
CA ILE A 195 -7.42 -18.40 4.13
C ILE A 195 -7.29 -16.89 3.86
N ALA A 196 -8.28 -16.12 4.33
CA ALA A 196 -8.23 -14.67 4.26
C ALA A 196 -7.62 -14.10 5.55
N ALA A 197 -6.31 -13.87 5.54
CA ALA A 197 -5.54 -13.44 6.73
C ALA A 197 -6.02 -12.12 7.34
N TRP A 198 -6.65 -11.24 6.57
CA TRP A 198 -7.18 -9.96 7.04
C TRP A 198 -8.29 -10.11 8.10
N HIS A 199 -8.92 -11.26 8.23
CA HIS A 199 -9.86 -11.53 9.34
C HIS A 199 -9.19 -11.51 10.71
N THR A 200 -7.88 -11.74 10.77
CA THR A 200 -7.12 -11.84 12.02
C THR A 200 -5.97 -10.84 12.13
N LYS A 201 -5.62 -10.17 11.06
CA LYS A 201 -4.48 -9.24 11.00
C LYS A 201 -4.96 -7.81 10.77
N PRO A 202 -4.44 -6.83 11.53
CA PRO A 202 -4.71 -5.43 11.25
C PRO A 202 -4.23 -5.07 9.86
N SER A 203 -5.04 -4.30 9.13
CA SER A 203 -4.84 -4.01 7.71
C SER A 203 -4.81 -2.51 7.42
N TRP A 204 -4.01 -2.14 6.45
CA TRP A 204 -3.94 -0.81 5.83
C TRP A 204 -4.24 -0.93 4.35
N PHE A 205 -4.80 0.13 3.78
CA PHE A 205 -5.09 0.17 2.35
C PHE A 205 -4.70 1.53 1.78
N VAL A 206 -3.91 1.53 0.72
CA VAL A 206 -3.60 2.71 -0.10
C VAL A 206 -4.49 2.65 -1.33
N VAL A 207 -5.52 3.48 -1.38
CA VAL A 207 -6.46 3.63 -2.49
C VAL A 207 -5.85 4.57 -3.53
N ALA A 208 -5.78 4.12 -4.77
CA ALA A 208 -5.29 4.90 -5.90
C ALA A 208 -6.47 5.60 -6.61
N ASN A 209 -6.69 6.89 -6.32
CA ASN A 209 -7.88 7.63 -6.77
C ASN A 209 -8.03 7.72 -8.30
N GLN A 210 -6.96 7.52 -9.07
CA GLN A 210 -6.96 7.58 -10.53
C GLN A 210 -6.63 6.22 -11.16
N ASP A 211 -6.77 5.12 -10.40
CA ASP A 211 -6.56 3.77 -10.90
C ASP A 211 -7.54 3.45 -12.03
N ARG A 212 -7.00 2.90 -13.12
CA ARG A 212 -7.77 2.45 -14.29
C ARG A 212 -7.72 0.93 -14.45
N MET A 213 -6.89 0.24 -13.65
CA MET A 213 -6.83 -1.22 -13.61
C MET A 213 -7.89 -1.80 -12.68
N ILE A 214 -8.02 -1.22 -11.48
CA ILE A 214 -9.06 -1.51 -10.49
C ILE A 214 -9.86 -0.22 -10.29
N ASP A 215 -11.19 -0.28 -10.33
CA ASP A 215 -12.02 0.91 -10.06
C ASP A 215 -11.74 1.40 -8.62
N PRO A 216 -11.37 2.67 -8.41
CA PRO A 216 -11.13 3.22 -7.06
C PRO A 216 -12.30 3.02 -6.08
N ARG A 217 -13.53 2.95 -6.60
CA ARG A 217 -14.72 2.66 -5.77
C ARG A 217 -14.72 1.20 -5.29
N ALA A 218 -14.16 0.27 -6.07
CA ALA A 218 -13.99 -1.11 -5.66
C ALA A 218 -12.86 -1.23 -4.62
N GLU A 219 -11.75 -0.52 -4.79
CA GLU A 219 -10.68 -0.44 -3.78
C GLU A 219 -11.22 0.09 -2.45
N GLU A 220 -11.98 1.18 -2.48
CA GLU A 220 -12.61 1.78 -1.30
C GLU A 220 -13.62 0.82 -0.62
N ALA A 221 -14.37 0.05 -1.41
CA ALA A 221 -15.29 -0.95 -0.88
C ALA A 221 -14.56 -2.07 -0.18
N MET A 222 -13.49 -2.61 -0.79
CA MET A 222 -12.63 -3.63 -0.19
C MET A 222 -11.95 -3.12 1.08
N ALA A 223 -11.41 -1.89 1.07
CA ALA A 223 -10.78 -1.28 2.25
C ALA A 223 -11.75 -1.18 3.44
N ARG A 224 -13.01 -0.80 3.19
CA ARG A 224 -14.06 -0.76 4.22
C ARG A 224 -14.44 -2.14 4.71
N GLU A 225 -14.58 -3.11 3.82
CA GLU A 225 -14.98 -4.49 4.17
C GLU A 225 -14.00 -5.10 5.15
N ILE A 226 -12.70 -4.90 4.93
CA ILE A 226 -11.65 -5.44 5.81
C ILE A 226 -11.34 -4.54 7.02
N GLY A 227 -12.05 -3.42 7.20
CA GLY A 227 -11.81 -2.46 8.29
C GLY A 227 -10.41 -1.85 8.26
N ALA A 228 -9.83 -1.64 7.07
CA ALA A 228 -8.48 -1.13 6.93
C ALA A 228 -8.35 0.34 7.35
N THR A 229 -7.16 0.71 7.85
CA THR A 229 -6.75 2.11 7.90
C THR A 229 -6.46 2.57 6.47
N THR A 230 -7.33 3.43 5.93
CA THR A 230 -7.28 3.82 4.51
C THR A 230 -6.54 5.13 4.30
N ILE A 231 -5.71 5.18 3.26
CA ILE A 231 -5.00 6.35 2.76
C ILE A 231 -5.34 6.52 1.28
N HIS A 232 -5.68 7.74 0.86
CA HIS A 232 -5.99 8.06 -0.53
C HIS A 232 -4.83 8.77 -1.20
N VAL A 233 -4.49 8.36 -2.43
CA VAL A 233 -3.40 8.95 -3.23
C VAL A 233 -3.91 9.21 -4.64
N ASP A 234 -3.65 10.40 -5.17
CA ASP A 234 -4.04 10.78 -6.53
C ASP A 234 -3.07 10.18 -7.57
N SER A 235 -3.03 8.86 -7.61
CA SER A 235 -2.12 8.08 -8.45
C SER A 235 -2.85 7.15 -9.42
N SER A 236 -2.11 6.71 -10.45
CA SER A 236 -2.44 5.53 -11.24
C SER A 236 -2.34 4.26 -10.41
N HIS A 237 -2.49 3.10 -11.06
CA HIS A 237 -2.34 1.78 -10.44
C HIS A 237 -0.97 1.55 -9.76
N VAL A 238 0.08 2.25 -10.18
CA VAL A 238 1.45 2.08 -9.68
C VAL A 238 1.83 3.16 -8.65
N ALA A 239 1.00 3.33 -7.62
CA ALA A 239 1.20 4.32 -6.56
C ALA A 239 2.60 4.27 -5.92
N MET A 240 3.21 3.10 -5.81
CA MET A 240 4.56 2.91 -5.26
C MET A 240 5.65 3.54 -6.14
N LEU A 241 5.39 3.76 -7.43
CA LEU A 241 6.32 4.41 -8.36
C LEU A 241 6.07 5.92 -8.49
N SER A 242 4.81 6.36 -8.50
CA SER A 242 4.45 7.77 -8.68
C SER A 242 4.41 8.54 -7.35
N HIS A 243 3.99 7.89 -6.26
CA HIS A 243 3.82 8.47 -4.93
C HIS A 243 4.51 7.63 -3.84
N PRO A 244 5.81 7.29 -4.01
CA PRO A 244 6.52 6.35 -3.13
C PRO A 244 6.50 6.78 -1.66
N LYS A 245 6.52 8.10 -1.38
CA LYS A 245 6.47 8.60 0.00
C LYS A 245 5.15 8.26 0.68
N ALA A 246 4.01 8.42 0.03
CA ALA A 246 2.71 8.13 0.61
C ALA A 246 2.57 6.62 0.91
N VAL A 247 3.04 5.78 -0.01
CA VAL A 247 3.07 4.32 0.18
C VAL A 247 4.01 3.93 1.33
N ALA A 248 5.22 4.51 1.38
CA ALA A 248 6.15 4.27 2.48
C ALA A 248 5.57 4.72 3.83
N ASP A 249 4.91 5.88 3.90
CA ASP A 249 4.28 6.39 5.13
C ASP A 249 3.18 5.42 5.63
N ALA A 250 2.38 4.83 4.75
CA ALA A 250 1.38 3.81 5.11
C ALA A 250 2.04 2.55 5.70
N ILE A 251 3.11 2.06 5.08
CA ILE A 251 3.87 0.90 5.55
C ILE A 251 4.53 1.20 6.89
N ILE A 252 5.11 2.38 7.07
CA ILE A 252 5.72 2.83 8.32
C ILE A 252 4.66 2.93 9.44
N ALA A 253 3.45 3.42 9.12
CA ALA A 253 2.36 3.48 10.07
C ALA A 253 1.95 2.07 10.55
N ALA A 254 1.87 1.09 9.63
CA ALA A 254 1.64 -0.31 9.97
C ALA A 254 2.75 -0.87 10.84
N ALA A 255 4.03 -0.67 10.47
CA ALA A 255 5.18 -1.13 11.23
C ALA A 255 5.23 -0.53 12.65
N SER A 256 4.87 0.74 12.79
CA SER A 256 4.83 1.42 14.09
C SER A 256 3.82 0.78 15.06
N LYS A 257 2.71 0.26 14.57
CA LYS A 257 1.72 -0.47 15.39
C LYS A 257 2.24 -1.84 15.82
N VAL A 258 3.02 -2.50 14.98
CA VAL A 258 3.62 -3.81 15.29
C VAL A 258 4.62 -3.72 16.45
N VAL A 259 5.39 -2.64 16.56
CA VAL A 259 6.38 -2.43 17.63
C VAL A 259 5.72 -2.18 18.99
N VAL A 260 4.55 -1.53 19.01
CA VAL A 260 3.83 -1.19 20.27
C VAL A 260 3.19 -2.41 20.93
N THR A 261 2.99 -3.50 20.21
CA THR A 261 2.30 -4.72 20.69
C THR A 261 3.25 -5.77 21.28
N LYS A 262 4.51 -5.41 21.56
CA LYS A 262 5.51 -6.29 22.20
C LYS A 262 5.46 -6.22 23.73
#